data_9f2a1aa7fb63618108d1b0c43cd8b4c9
#
_entry.id   9f2a1aa7fb63618108d1b0c43cd8b4c9
#
_cell.length_a   1.000
_cell.length_b   1.000
_cell.length_c   1.000
_cell.angle_alpha   90.00
_cell.angle_beta   90.00
_cell.angle_gamma   90.00
#
_symmetry.space_group_name_H-M   'P 1'
#
loop_
_entity.id
_entity.type
_entity.pdbx_description
1 polymer ?
#
loop_
_entity_poly.entity_id
_entity_poly.type
_entity_poly.pdbx_seq_one_letter_code
_entity_poly.pdbx_strand_id
1 'polypeptide(L)'
;MDSIINLQKKIVPELTDLLVQRYQILRQVSHEAPIGRRALAARLGLSERVLRAQVDFLKKSGLLDFSSSGMSVTDEGADILKELADYVRKLQDISFLESTLSDTLKIGKVVILPGDSDQEDVVKREIGRTAAHILSKLLSDGNKHIVAVSGGTTMAAMAANVS
;
A
#
# COMPACT_ATOMS: atom_id res chain seq x y z
N MET A 1 -21.26 -4.08 5.84
CA MET A 1 -20.08 -3.22 6.11
C MET A 1 -19.94 -2.12 5.06
N ASP A 2 -20.17 -2.41 3.78
CA ASP A 2 -20.08 -1.41 2.69
C ASP A 2 -21.12 -0.28 2.80
N SER A 3 -22.31 -0.56 3.35
CA SER A 3 -23.34 0.46 3.61
C SER A 3 -22.89 1.53 4.62
N ILE A 4 -22.19 1.12 5.69
CA ILE A 4 -21.69 2.06 6.71
C ILE A 4 -20.57 2.93 6.14
N ILE A 5 -19.66 2.36 5.36
CA ILE A 5 -18.59 3.11 4.70
C ILE A 5 -19.18 4.16 3.76
N ASN A 6 -20.19 3.80 2.97
CA ASN A 6 -20.85 4.73 2.07
C ASN A 6 -21.58 5.86 2.81
N LEU A 7 -22.21 5.56 3.94
CA LEU A 7 -22.83 6.58 4.78
C LEU A 7 -21.79 7.50 5.40
N GLN A 8 -20.69 6.96 5.90
CA GLN A 8 -19.58 7.71 6.47
C GLN A 8 -18.97 8.67 5.44
N LYS A 9 -18.70 8.21 4.22
CA LYS A 9 -18.20 9.05 3.12
C LYS A 9 -19.15 10.22 2.79
N LYS A 10 -20.46 10.03 2.95
CA LYS A 10 -21.46 11.09 2.70
C LYS A 10 -21.54 12.13 3.82
N ILE A 11 -21.34 11.71 5.07
CA ILE A 11 -21.52 12.58 6.23
C ILE A 11 -20.21 13.28 6.61
N VAL A 12 -19.09 12.57 6.56
CA VAL A 12 -17.76 13.08 6.96
C VAL A 12 -16.69 12.57 5.97
N PRO A 13 -16.68 13.09 4.72
CA PRO A 13 -15.69 12.69 3.72
C PRO A 13 -14.25 12.95 4.19
N GLU A 14 -14.05 14.03 4.95
CA GLU A 14 -12.73 14.43 5.47
C GLU A 14 -12.11 13.38 6.39
N LEU A 15 -12.91 12.60 7.10
CA LEU A 15 -12.43 11.51 7.93
C LEU A 15 -11.81 10.39 7.07
N THR A 16 -12.43 10.10 5.93
CA THR A 16 -11.92 9.12 4.96
C THR A 16 -10.57 9.59 4.39
N ASP A 17 -10.52 10.84 3.92
CA ASP A 17 -9.31 11.41 3.33
C ASP A 17 -8.17 11.45 4.34
N LEU A 18 -8.45 11.86 5.57
CA LEU A 18 -7.47 11.92 6.64
C LEU A 18 -6.94 10.53 7.01
N LEU A 19 -7.81 9.52 7.08
CA LEU A 19 -7.41 8.16 7.40
C LEU A 19 -6.55 7.58 6.28
N VAL A 20 -6.95 7.73 5.02
CA VAL A 20 -6.17 7.28 3.87
C VAL A 20 -4.81 7.98 3.82
N GLN A 21 -4.76 9.29 4.05
CA GLN A 21 -3.50 10.05 4.06
C GLN A 21 -2.56 9.54 5.17
N ARG A 22 -3.04 9.34 6.40
CA ARG A 22 -2.21 8.82 7.51
C ARG A 22 -1.74 7.40 7.25
N TYR A 23 -2.59 6.56 6.69
CA TYR A 23 -2.22 5.22 6.28
C TYR A 23 -1.10 5.25 5.21
N GLN A 24 -1.21 6.10 4.20
CA GLN A 24 -0.18 6.27 3.17
C GLN A 24 1.16 6.76 3.76
N ILE A 25 1.12 7.68 4.73
CA ILE A 25 2.33 8.13 5.43
C ILE A 25 3.00 6.97 6.16
N LEU A 26 2.26 6.21 6.97
CA LEU A 26 2.79 5.04 7.69
C LEU A 26 3.36 4.00 6.71
N ARG A 27 2.62 3.70 5.66
CA ARG A 27 3.03 2.75 4.62
C ARG A 27 4.33 3.19 3.95
N GLN A 28 4.46 4.46 3.55
CA GLN A 28 5.66 4.97 2.92
C GLN A 28 6.86 4.92 3.86
N VAL A 29 6.69 5.30 5.13
CA VAL A 29 7.74 5.17 6.14
C VAL A 29 8.14 3.71 6.33
N SER A 30 7.19 2.77 6.39
CA SER A 30 7.48 1.33 6.52
C SER A 30 8.34 0.78 5.38
N HIS A 31 8.22 1.33 4.18
CA HIS A 31 8.97 0.88 3.01
C HIS A 31 10.34 1.52 2.85
N GLU A 32 10.52 2.76 3.30
CA GLU A 32 11.73 3.55 3.07
C GLU A 32 12.45 3.95 4.37
N ALA A 33 12.11 3.33 5.50
CA ALA A 33 12.77 3.65 6.78
C ALA A 33 14.29 3.34 6.73
N PRO A 34 15.11 4.24 7.29
CA PRO A 34 14.75 5.52 7.88
C PRO A 34 14.59 6.64 6.83
N ILE A 35 13.49 7.39 6.88
CA ILE A 35 13.22 8.47 5.91
C ILE A 35 13.06 9.83 6.59
N GLY A 36 13.64 10.87 5.99
CA GLY A 36 13.50 12.24 6.44
C GLY A 36 12.18 12.90 6.00
N ARG A 37 11.68 13.86 6.79
CA ARG A 37 10.39 14.55 6.52
C ARG A 37 10.30 15.18 5.14
N ARG A 38 11.39 15.85 4.67
CA ARG A 38 11.41 16.49 3.36
C ARG A 38 11.29 15.48 2.22
N ALA A 39 12.03 14.37 2.31
CA ALA A 39 11.96 13.30 1.33
C ALA A 39 10.56 12.67 1.31
N LEU A 40 9.97 12.40 2.48
CA LEU A 40 8.63 11.84 2.60
C LEU A 40 7.55 12.79 2.03
N ALA A 41 7.66 14.10 2.29
CA ALA A 41 6.75 15.10 1.72
C ALA A 41 6.78 15.10 0.19
N ALA A 42 7.98 15.08 -0.40
CA ALA A 42 8.16 15.01 -1.85
C ALA A 42 7.57 13.71 -2.44
N ARG A 43 7.78 12.56 -1.77
CA ARG A 43 7.23 11.26 -2.20
C ARG A 43 5.72 11.22 -2.24
N LEU A 44 5.08 11.86 -1.26
CA LEU A 44 3.61 11.86 -1.12
C LEU A 44 2.93 13.06 -1.78
N GLY A 45 3.69 13.95 -2.43
CA GLY A 45 3.14 15.17 -3.02
C GLY A 45 2.50 16.12 -1.99
N LEU A 46 2.93 16.04 -0.72
CA LEU A 46 2.41 16.85 0.37
C LEU A 46 3.32 18.06 0.65
N SER A 47 2.72 19.17 1.09
CA SER A 47 3.52 20.26 1.63
C SER A 47 4.18 19.84 2.95
N GLU A 48 5.39 20.34 3.23
CA GLU A 48 6.10 20.04 4.48
C GLU A 48 5.26 20.40 5.72
N ARG A 49 4.44 21.44 5.65
CA ARG A 49 3.56 21.86 6.74
C ARG A 49 2.48 20.81 7.03
N VAL A 50 1.82 20.32 6.00
CA VAL A 50 0.78 19.27 6.13
C VAL A 50 1.42 17.99 6.66
N LEU A 51 2.52 17.54 6.04
CA LEU A 51 3.20 16.34 6.49
C LEU A 51 3.64 16.44 7.96
N ARG A 52 4.22 17.58 8.38
CA ARG A 52 4.66 17.77 9.77
C ARG A 52 3.52 17.54 10.76
N ALA A 53 2.34 18.13 10.51
CA ALA A 53 1.19 17.95 11.39
C ALA A 53 0.77 16.47 11.50
N GLN A 54 0.78 15.73 10.38
CA GLN A 54 0.40 14.32 10.36
C GLN A 54 1.45 13.43 11.05
N VAL A 55 2.73 13.61 10.77
CA VAL A 55 3.78 12.78 11.40
C VAL A 55 3.93 13.09 12.88
N ASP A 56 3.72 14.35 13.33
CA ASP A 56 3.72 14.70 14.75
C ASP A 56 2.54 14.04 15.47
N PHE A 57 1.37 13.96 14.83
CA PHE A 57 0.23 13.21 15.36
C PHE A 57 0.56 11.71 15.46
N LEU A 58 1.06 11.09 14.39
CA LEU A 58 1.37 9.66 14.36
C LEU A 58 2.46 9.29 15.40
N LYS A 59 3.44 10.17 15.60
CA LYS A 59 4.42 10.03 16.68
C LYS A 59 3.78 10.04 18.05
N LYS A 60 2.92 11.03 18.32
CA LYS A 60 2.20 11.14 19.62
C LYS A 60 1.30 9.92 19.87
N SER A 61 0.79 9.32 18.81
CA SER A 61 -0.02 8.09 18.86
C SER A 61 0.82 6.83 18.99
N GLY A 62 2.16 6.91 19.08
CA GLY A 62 3.03 5.74 19.22
C GLY A 62 3.27 4.94 17.93
N LEU A 63 2.84 5.44 16.77
CA LEU A 63 2.90 4.71 15.50
C LEU A 63 4.18 4.97 14.69
N LEU A 64 4.88 6.07 15.00
CA LEU A 64 6.16 6.45 14.40
C LEU A 64 7.19 6.78 15.46
N ASP A 65 8.42 6.35 15.21
CA ASP A 65 9.62 6.77 15.93
C ASP A 65 10.48 7.70 15.10
N PHE A 66 11.25 8.57 15.79
CA PHE A 66 12.17 9.51 15.20
C PHE A 66 13.57 9.32 15.76
N SER A 67 14.53 9.18 14.88
CA SER A 67 15.94 9.14 15.20
C SER A 67 16.72 10.22 14.46
N SER A 68 18.00 10.32 14.69
CA SER A 68 18.90 11.21 13.94
C SER A 68 18.97 10.84 12.45
N SER A 69 18.72 9.58 12.10
CA SER A 69 18.72 9.08 10.71
C SER A 69 17.38 9.29 9.99
N GLY A 70 16.30 9.52 10.72
CA GLY A 70 14.97 9.70 10.13
C GLY A 70 13.85 9.07 10.93
N MET A 71 12.71 8.90 10.26
CA MET A 71 11.50 8.28 10.81
C MET A 71 11.46 6.78 10.50
N SER A 72 10.93 6.00 11.43
CA SER A 72 10.60 4.58 11.29
C SER A 72 9.23 4.28 11.86
N VAL A 73 8.62 3.20 11.42
CA VAL A 73 7.35 2.70 11.96
C VAL A 73 7.66 1.86 13.20
N THR A 74 6.87 2.03 14.26
CA THR A 74 6.92 1.17 15.45
C THR A 74 6.25 -0.18 15.19
N ASP A 75 6.41 -1.16 16.10
CA ASP A 75 5.72 -2.45 16.00
C ASP A 75 4.19 -2.26 15.98
N GLU A 76 3.66 -1.37 16.84
CA GLU A 76 2.24 -1.01 16.87
C GLU A 76 1.79 -0.39 15.53
N GLY A 77 2.61 0.50 14.96
CA GLY A 77 2.35 1.09 13.63
C GLY A 77 2.31 0.05 12.52
N ALA A 78 3.20 -0.96 12.58
CA ALA A 78 3.24 -2.05 11.61
C ALA A 78 2.01 -2.96 11.72
N ASP A 79 1.53 -3.22 12.93
CA ASP A 79 0.31 -4.02 13.15
C ASP A 79 -0.94 -3.27 12.66
N ILE A 80 -1.06 -1.98 12.95
CA ILE A 80 -2.14 -1.13 12.42
C ILE A 80 -2.14 -1.10 10.88
N LEU A 81 -0.97 -1.04 10.24
CA LEU A 81 -0.89 -1.11 8.77
C LEU A 81 -1.49 -2.40 8.22
N LYS A 82 -1.25 -3.54 8.87
CA LYS A 82 -1.82 -4.84 8.46
C LYS A 82 -3.33 -4.88 8.67
N GLU A 83 -3.79 -4.47 9.85
CA GLU A 83 -5.20 -4.54 10.22
C GLU A 83 -6.07 -3.58 9.39
N LEU A 84 -5.57 -2.39 9.07
CA LEU A 84 -6.33 -1.40 8.28
C LEU A 84 -6.25 -1.61 6.77
N ALA A 85 -5.38 -2.49 6.26
CA ALA A 85 -5.15 -2.64 4.82
C ALA A 85 -6.44 -2.87 4.04
N ASP A 86 -7.25 -3.85 4.43
CA ASP A 86 -8.51 -4.18 3.75
C ASP A 86 -9.57 -3.08 3.90
N TYR A 87 -9.59 -2.40 5.05
CA TYR A 87 -10.52 -1.30 5.28
C TYR A 87 -10.18 -0.08 4.40
N VAL A 88 -8.92 0.28 4.31
CA VAL A 88 -8.45 1.37 3.44
C VAL A 88 -8.71 1.06 1.96
N ARG A 89 -8.50 -0.18 1.52
CA ARG A 89 -8.85 -0.62 0.16
C ARG A 89 -10.33 -0.41 -0.15
N LYS A 90 -11.21 -0.72 0.80
CA LYS A 90 -12.66 -0.47 0.67
C LYS A 90 -12.99 1.01 0.65
N LEU A 91 -12.33 1.81 1.48
CA LEU A 91 -12.49 3.27 1.47
C LEU A 91 -12.09 3.90 0.14
N GLN A 92 -11.12 3.35 -0.56
CA GLN A 92 -10.66 3.82 -1.88
C GLN A 92 -11.46 3.21 -3.06
N ASP A 93 -12.53 2.46 -2.79
CA ASP A 93 -13.35 1.75 -3.78
C ASP A 93 -12.55 0.77 -4.67
N ILE A 94 -11.38 0.34 -4.23
CA ILE A 94 -10.47 -0.53 -4.99
C ILE A 94 -11.14 -1.87 -5.29
N SER A 95 -11.84 -2.44 -4.31
CA SER A 95 -12.55 -3.71 -4.50
C SER A 95 -13.64 -3.61 -5.56
N PHE A 96 -14.32 -2.47 -5.67
CA PHE A 96 -15.30 -2.22 -6.73
C PHE A 96 -14.63 -2.12 -8.10
N LEU A 97 -13.50 -1.42 -8.19
CA LEU A 97 -12.72 -1.33 -9.43
C LEU A 97 -12.18 -2.69 -9.87
N GLU A 98 -11.68 -3.50 -8.94
CA GLU A 98 -11.20 -4.87 -9.19
C GLU A 98 -12.33 -5.74 -9.78
N SER A 99 -13.51 -5.71 -9.18
CA SER A 99 -14.68 -6.44 -9.68
C SER A 99 -15.09 -5.96 -11.07
N THR A 100 -15.22 -4.64 -11.25
CA THR A 100 -15.60 -4.05 -12.53
C THR A 100 -14.64 -4.42 -13.66
N LEU A 101 -13.33 -4.37 -13.39
CA LEU A 101 -12.30 -4.76 -14.37
C LEU A 101 -12.32 -6.26 -14.63
N SER A 102 -12.49 -7.10 -13.61
CA SER A 102 -12.63 -8.56 -13.76
C SER A 102 -13.79 -8.91 -14.69
N ASP A 103 -14.95 -8.31 -14.47
CA ASP A 103 -16.16 -8.54 -15.27
C ASP A 103 -16.00 -8.00 -16.69
N THR A 104 -15.42 -6.82 -16.86
CA THR A 104 -15.25 -6.18 -18.18
C THR A 104 -14.23 -6.93 -19.04
N LEU A 105 -13.11 -7.34 -18.45
CA LEU A 105 -12.03 -8.02 -19.14
C LEU A 105 -12.22 -9.54 -19.22
N LYS A 106 -13.26 -10.08 -18.54
CA LYS A 106 -13.56 -11.51 -18.44
C LYS A 106 -12.36 -12.33 -17.91
N ILE A 107 -11.65 -11.81 -16.95
CA ILE A 107 -10.53 -12.46 -16.25
C ILE A 107 -10.93 -12.83 -14.84
N GLY A 108 -10.43 -13.97 -14.36
CA GLY A 108 -10.85 -14.57 -13.09
C GLY A 108 -10.52 -13.74 -11.85
N LYS A 109 -9.48 -12.91 -11.90
CA LYS A 109 -9.05 -12.09 -10.77
C LYS A 109 -8.27 -10.86 -11.23
N VAL A 110 -8.59 -9.72 -10.65
CA VAL A 110 -7.82 -8.47 -10.74
C VAL A 110 -7.32 -8.09 -9.35
N VAL A 111 -6.11 -7.60 -9.26
CA VAL A 111 -5.56 -7.02 -8.02
C VAL A 111 -5.00 -5.66 -8.37
N ILE A 112 -5.56 -4.62 -7.75
CA ILE A 112 -5.14 -3.24 -7.93
C ILE A 112 -4.31 -2.81 -6.71
N LEU A 113 -3.12 -2.28 -6.96
CA LEU A 113 -2.30 -1.63 -5.94
C LEU A 113 -2.33 -0.12 -6.19
N PRO A 114 -2.69 0.68 -5.18
CA PRO A 114 -2.76 2.13 -5.34
C PRO A 114 -1.35 2.71 -5.46
N GLY A 115 -1.20 3.70 -6.35
CA GLY A 115 0.04 4.42 -6.60
C GLY A 115 0.44 4.38 -8.08
N ASP A 116 1.50 5.11 -8.40
CA ASP A 116 2.07 5.20 -9.75
C ASP A 116 3.39 4.42 -9.81
N SER A 117 3.39 3.28 -10.50
CA SER A 117 4.57 2.41 -10.63
C SER A 117 5.70 3.04 -11.46
N ASP A 118 5.41 4.06 -12.27
CA ASP A 118 6.42 4.76 -13.06
C ASP A 118 7.15 5.84 -12.25
N GLN A 119 6.48 6.38 -11.24
CA GLN A 119 7.01 7.42 -10.36
C GLN A 119 7.51 6.89 -9.02
N GLU A 120 6.96 5.76 -8.56
CA GLU A 120 7.16 5.25 -7.22
C GLU A 120 7.73 3.80 -7.23
N ASP A 121 9.03 3.65 -6.96
CA ASP A 121 9.67 2.33 -6.85
C ASP A 121 9.04 1.44 -5.76
N VAL A 122 8.41 2.05 -4.76
CA VAL A 122 7.66 1.33 -3.70
C VAL A 122 6.50 0.56 -4.30
N VAL A 123 5.70 1.21 -5.16
CA VAL A 123 4.55 0.59 -5.83
C VAL A 123 5.03 -0.59 -6.68
N LYS A 124 6.14 -0.43 -7.41
CA LYS A 124 6.74 -1.49 -8.21
C LYS A 124 7.18 -2.69 -7.36
N ARG A 125 7.80 -2.44 -6.20
CA ARG A 125 8.17 -3.52 -5.25
C ARG A 125 6.93 -4.22 -4.68
N GLU A 126 5.87 -3.49 -4.38
CA GLU A 126 4.61 -4.08 -3.90
C GLU A 126 3.92 -4.92 -4.97
N ILE A 127 3.90 -4.45 -6.22
CA ILE A 127 3.41 -5.25 -7.36
C ILE A 127 4.21 -6.56 -7.43
N GLY A 128 5.54 -6.47 -7.37
CA GLY A 128 6.43 -7.64 -7.40
C GLY A 128 6.13 -8.63 -6.27
N ARG A 129 6.00 -8.14 -5.04
CA ARG A 129 5.68 -8.98 -3.87
C ARG A 129 4.30 -9.63 -3.97
N THR A 130 3.30 -8.86 -4.39
CA THR A 130 1.93 -9.38 -4.57
C THR A 130 1.87 -10.42 -5.68
N ALA A 131 2.53 -10.16 -6.80
CA ALA A 131 2.60 -11.10 -7.92
C ALA A 131 3.35 -12.39 -7.53
N ALA A 132 4.45 -12.29 -6.80
CA ALA A 132 5.20 -13.44 -6.27
C ALA A 132 4.33 -14.30 -5.35
N HIS A 133 3.58 -13.68 -4.43
CA HIS A 133 2.65 -14.40 -3.56
C HIS A 133 1.55 -15.14 -4.35
N ILE A 134 0.97 -14.49 -5.36
CA ILE A 134 -0.05 -15.12 -6.23
C ILE A 134 0.57 -16.30 -6.99
N LEU A 135 1.76 -16.11 -7.56
CA LEU A 135 2.46 -17.15 -8.29
C LEU A 135 2.79 -18.35 -7.39
N SER A 136 3.37 -18.10 -6.21
CA SER A 136 3.69 -19.15 -5.24
C SER A 136 2.44 -19.96 -4.86
N LYS A 137 1.30 -19.29 -4.67
CA LYS A 137 0.03 -19.96 -4.39
C LYS A 137 -0.47 -20.80 -5.57
N LEU A 138 -0.28 -20.34 -6.80
CA LEU A 138 -0.65 -21.10 -8.01
C LEU A 138 0.22 -22.34 -8.21
N LEU A 139 1.49 -22.28 -7.78
CA LEU A 139 2.46 -23.36 -7.93
C LEU A 139 2.47 -24.34 -6.75
N SER A 140 1.70 -24.07 -5.69
CA SER A 140 1.70 -24.88 -4.46
C SER A 140 0.79 -26.11 -4.50
N ASP A 141 0.33 -26.53 -5.68
CA ASP A 141 -0.55 -27.69 -5.86
C ASP A 141 0.16 -29.06 -5.84
N GLY A 142 1.48 -29.07 -5.61
CA GLY A 142 2.30 -30.28 -5.56
C GLY A 142 2.69 -30.86 -6.92
N ASN A 143 2.30 -30.24 -8.03
CA ASN A 143 2.64 -30.65 -9.38
C ASN A 143 3.94 -30.00 -9.86
N LYS A 144 4.52 -30.54 -10.96
CA LYS A 144 5.63 -29.89 -11.65
C LYS A 144 5.08 -28.82 -12.61
N HIS A 145 5.53 -27.60 -12.42
CA HIS A 145 5.19 -26.46 -13.26
C HIS A 145 6.40 -25.99 -14.09
N ILE A 146 6.15 -25.53 -15.29
CA ILE A 146 7.13 -24.81 -16.12
C ILE A 146 6.66 -23.38 -16.20
N VAL A 147 7.46 -22.47 -15.67
CA VAL A 147 7.16 -21.02 -15.66
C VAL A 147 8.09 -20.33 -16.64
N ALA A 148 7.53 -19.69 -17.67
CA ALA A 148 8.27 -18.83 -18.56
C ALA A 148 8.14 -17.38 -18.10
N VAL A 149 9.24 -16.66 -18.02
CA VAL A 149 9.30 -15.28 -17.54
C VAL A 149 9.97 -14.41 -18.60
N SER A 150 9.35 -13.28 -18.94
CA SER A 150 9.97 -12.27 -19.82
C SER A 150 10.75 -11.22 -18.97
N GLY A 151 11.61 -10.44 -19.61
CA GLY A 151 12.36 -9.37 -18.95
C GLY A 151 11.46 -8.17 -18.58
N GLY A 152 11.93 -7.38 -17.61
CA GLY A 152 11.29 -6.14 -17.19
C GLY A 152 11.51 -5.86 -15.68
N THR A 153 11.47 -4.59 -15.31
CA THR A 153 11.72 -4.16 -13.91
C THR A 153 10.69 -4.72 -12.92
N THR A 154 9.42 -4.80 -13.34
CA THR A 154 8.34 -5.40 -12.54
C THR A 154 8.54 -6.91 -12.36
N MET A 155 8.97 -7.60 -13.42
CA MET A 155 9.27 -9.03 -13.35
C MET A 155 10.50 -9.31 -12.47
N ALA A 156 11.51 -8.45 -12.51
CA ALA A 156 12.65 -8.51 -11.60
C ALA A 156 12.20 -8.33 -10.14
N ALA A 157 11.31 -7.37 -9.87
CA ALA A 157 10.74 -7.17 -8.53
C ALA A 157 9.91 -8.39 -8.06
N MET A 158 9.20 -9.07 -8.95
CA MET A 158 8.50 -10.32 -8.63
C MET A 158 9.50 -11.43 -8.32
N ALA A 159 10.50 -11.64 -9.18
CA ALA A 159 11.49 -12.71 -9.03
C ALA A 159 12.27 -12.61 -7.71
N ALA A 160 12.55 -11.38 -7.26
CA ALA A 160 13.21 -11.13 -5.98
C ALA A 160 12.39 -11.55 -4.74
N ASN A 161 11.10 -11.86 -4.90
CA ASN A 161 10.18 -12.23 -3.82
C ASN A 161 9.59 -13.65 -3.98
N VAL A 162 9.98 -14.39 -5.00
CA VAL A 162 9.59 -15.81 -5.15
C VAL A 162 10.53 -16.65 -4.29
N SER A 163 9.98 -17.43 -3.38
CA SER A 163 10.68 -18.36 -2.48
C SER A 163 10.29 -19.80 -2.79
#